data_97c29a4af8fc3214a89c65e688bb4607
#
_entry.id   97c29a4af8fc3214a89c65e688bb4607
#
_cell.length_a   1.000
_cell.length_b   1.000
_cell.length_c   1.000
_cell.angle_alpha   90.00
_cell.angle_beta   90.00
_cell.angle_gamma   90.00
#
_symmetry.space_group_name_H-M   'P 1'
#
loop_
_entity.id
_entity.type
_entity.pdbx_description
1 polymer ?
#
loop_
_entity_poly.entity_id
_entity_poly.type
_entity_poly.pdbx_seq_one_letter_code
_entity_poly.pdbx_strand_id
1 'polypeptide(L)'
;MSKKHIDQKINNIIIGLKKLNFKSTDNVYIGIDLGKVFINDYDKIFESNHLDLNQIRQYSIDRIIKNLKSFFKNGTIIVPSFNFNYFKDRKFNKNFTRSSLGPFENSFIKKKGVSRSNHPIFSISALGKNKNKILKPSGLFSFGQNSPFNNFIKNNVIFLNIGLPFKSSCTYVHHVEHLSGVNHRYYKAVTGKVFESGKYIKKTYYSFVRYKSVMKKINRAEYKIEKLLKNKKYLKEFKNNNIYLSKVYAENVFSCANKALQIDPCFFLEKNMIVKTDY
;
A
#
# COMPACT_ATOMS: atom_id res chain seq x y z
N MET A 1 10.73 25.18 -6.78
CA MET A 1 11.25 24.56 -5.53
C MET A 1 12.70 24.20 -5.73
N SER A 2 13.61 24.81 -5.00
CA SER A 2 15.03 24.46 -5.13
C SER A 2 15.25 23.01 -4.66
N LYS A 3 16.23 22.32 -5.23
CA LYS A 3 16.66 20.99 -4.76
C LYS A 3 16.90 20.98 -3.25
N LYS A 4 17.40 22.09 -2.69
CA LYS A 4 17.60 22.29 -1.25
C LYS A 4 16.30 22.15 -0.44
N HIS A 5 15.18 22.67 -0.94
CA HIS A 5 13.89 22.60 -0.25
C HIS A 5 13.32 21.17 -0.26
N ILE A 6 13.46 20.44 -1.38
CA ILE A 6 13.11 19.02 -1.46
C ILE A 6 13.92 18.21 -0.44
N ASP A 7 15.23 18.44 -0.38
CA ASP A 7 16.11 17.75 0.56
C ASP A 7 15.75 18.07 2.02
N GLN A 8 15.35 19.30 2.33
CA GLN A 8 14.86 19.67 3.66
C GLN A 8 13.57 18.91 4.05
N LYS A 9 12.62 18.78 3.12
CA LYS A 9 11.40 17.98 3.34
C LYS A 9 11.73 16.51 3.59
N ILE A 10 12.65 15.96 2.82
CA ILE A 10 13.11 14.58 2.99
C ILE A 10 13.81 14.37 4.34
N ASN A 11 14.63 15.33 4.77
CA ASN A 11 15.22 15.31 6.10
C ASN A 11 14.16 15.29 7.20
N ASN A 12 13.07 16.04 7.05
CA ASN A 12 11.95 16.02 8.00
C ASN A 12 11.24 14.63 8.02
N ILE A 13 11.15 13.94 6.88
CA ILE A 13 10.68 12.55 6.86
C ILE A 13 11.61 11.67 7.70
N ILE A 14 12.93 11.78 7.51
CA ILE A 14 13.91 10.97 8.27
C ILE A 14 13.86 11.30 9.78
N ILE A 15 13.71 12.57 10.15
CA ILE A 15 13.49 12.96 11.55
C ILE A 15 12.22 12.30 12.11
N GLY A 16 11.12 12.32 11.34
CA GLY A 16 9.88 11.69 11.74
C GLY A 16 10.00 10.18 11.91
N LEU A 17 10.75 9.48 11.03
CA LEU A 17 11.03 8.05 11.19
C LEU A 17 11.74 7.77 12.52
N LYS A 18 12.75 8.58 12.88
CA LYS A 18 13.48 8.46 14.16
C LYS A 18 12.55 8.73 15.35
N LYS A 19 11.71 9.79 15.30
CA LYS A 19 10.74 10.13 16.36
C LYS A 19 9.67 9.06 16.54
N LEU A 20 9.28 8.37 15.49
CA LEU A 20 8.38 7.21 15.53
C LEU A 20 9.10 5.91 15.90
N ASN A 21 10.38 5.97 16.25
CA ASN A 21 11.20 4.80 16.63
C ASN A 21 11.20 3.71 15.55
N PHE A 22 11.36 4.09 14.27
CA PHE A 22 11.70 3.13 13.23
C PHE A 22 13.17 2.74 13.32
N LYS A 23 13.46 1.49 13.00
CA LYS A 23 14.82 0.91 13.00
C LYS A 23 15.27 0.56 11.59
N SER A 24 16.57 0.53 11.36
CA SER A 24 17.14 0.16 10.06
C SER A 24 16.81 -1.28 9.62
N THR A 25 16.41 -2.12 10.57
CA THR A 25 16.04 -3.53 10.37
C THR A 25 14.56 -3.75 10.08
N ASP A 26 13.72 -2.71 10.18
CA ASP A 26 12.26 -2.85 10.02
C ASP A 26 11.87 -3.22 8.59
N ASN A 27 10.84 -4.06 8.48
CA ASN A 27 10.15 -4.32 7.24
C ASN A 27 8.95 -3.38 7.15
N VAL A 28 8.97 -2.45 6.19
CA VAL A 28 7.97 -1.38 6.12
C VAL A 28 7.12 -1.46 4.85
N TYR A 29 5.80 -1.45 5.01
CA TYR A 29 4.84 -1.28 3.90
C TYR A 29 4.49 0.19 3.80
N ILE A 30 4.83 0.81 2.66
CA ILE A 30 4.75 2.26 2.49
C ILE A 30 3.50 2.64 1.71
N GLY A 31 2.67 3.50 2.33
CA GLY A 31 1.68 4.33 1.66
C GLY A 31 2.21 5.77 1.59
N ILE A 32 2.17 6.40 0.41
CA ILE A 32 2.66 7.77 0.25
C ILE A 32 1.74 8.60 -0.63
N ASP A 33 1.51 9.84 -0.22
CA ASP A 33 0.87 10.88 -1.02
C ASP A 33 1.86 12.03 -1.27
N LEU A 34 2.51 12.00 -2.43
CA LEU A 34 3.50 13.02 -2.80
C LEU A 34 2.88 14.41 -2.90
N GLY A 35 1.62 14.50 -3.36
CA GLY A 35 0.91 15.78 -3.41
C GLY A 35 0.85 16.42 -2.04
N LYS A 36 0.43 15.69 -1.02
CA LYS A 36 0.34 16.20 0.35
C LYS A 36 1.69 16.44 1.01
N VAL A 37 2.72 15.70 0.63
CA VAL A 37 4.09 15.95 1.13
C VAL A 37 4.61 17.30 0.66
N PHE A 38 4.23 17.73 -0.56
CA PHE A 38 4.78 18.92 -1.20
C PHE A 38 3.76 20.05 -1.43
N ILE A 39 2.46 19.90 -1.03
CA ILE A 39 1.35 20.79 -1.40
C ILE A 39 1.58 22.26 -1.06
N ASN A 40 2.17 22.55 0.10
CA ASN A 40 2.39 23.94 0.53
C ASN A 40 3.62 24.58 -0.13
N ASP A 41 4.27 23.88 -1.03
CA ASP A 41 5.48 24.35 -1.69
C ASP A 41 5.26 24.60 -3.19
N TYR A 42 4.05 24.31 -3.69
CA TYR A 42 3.74 24.49 -5.12
C TYR A 42 3.91 25.96 -5.56
N ASP A 43 3.46 26.94 -4.76
CA ASP A 43 3.60 28.35 -5.09
C ASP A 43 5.07 28.77 -5.17
N LYS A 44 5.92 28.23 -4.28
CA LYS A 44 7.38 28.45 -4.28
C LYS A 44 8.10 27.69 -5.39
N ILE A 45 7.45 26.66 -5.99
CA ILE A 45 7.99 25.88 -7.10
C ILE A 45 7.99 26.69 -8.39
N PHE A 46 6.94 27.51 -8.61
CA PHE A 46 6.81 28.30 -9.83
C PHE A 46 7.73 29.52 -9.86
N GLU A 47 8.11 30.06 -8.71
CA GLU A 47 8.88 31.31 -8.65
C GLU A 47 10.39 31.16 -8.87
N SER A 48 10.96 29.94 -8.78
CA SER A 48 12.41 29.81 -8.63
C SER A 48 13.17 28.89 -9.58
N ASN A 49 12.54 28.23 -10.58
CA ASN A 49 13.26 27.23 -11.38
C ASN A 49 12.85 27.08 -12.84
N HIS A 50 13.86 26.95 -13.70
CA HIS A 50 13.78 26.44 -15.08
C HIS A 50 13.48 24.92 -15.18
N LEU A 51 13.06 24.25 -14.09
CA LEU A 51 12.79 22.80 -14.10
C LEU A 51 11.31 22.53 -14.36
N ASP A 52 11.01 21.64 -15.31
CA ASP A 52 9.68 21.09 -15.54
C ASP A 52 9.15 20.34 -14.28
N LEU A 53 7.85 20.45 -14.02
CA LEU A 53 7.16 19.75 -12.91
C LEU A 53 7.43 18.24 -12.88
N ASN A 54 7.60 17.62 -14.06
CA ASN A 54 7.92 16.20 -14.16
C ASN A 54 9.33 15.90 -13.65
N GLN A 55 10.30 16.77 -13.92
CA GLN A 55 11.67 16.64 -13.44
C GLN A 55 11.75 16.83 -11.93
N ILE A 56 11.05 17.81 -11.39
CA ILE A 56 10.95 18.04 -9.93
C ILE A 56 10.32 16.84 -9.24
N ARG A 57 9.22 16.34 -9.77
CA ARG A 57 8.54 15.15 -9.25
C ARG A 57 9.44 13.93 -9.28
N GLN A 58 10.12 13.67 -10.39
CA GLN A 58 11.02 12.53 -10.52
C GLN A 58 12.21 12.64 -9.57
N TYR A 59 12.82 13.83 -9.47
CA TYR A 59 13.89 14.10 -8.51
C TYR A 59 13.43 13.82 -7.07
N SER A 60 12.26 14.34 -6.68
CA SER A 60 11.69 14.14 -5.34
C SER A 60 11.50 12.65 -5.03
N ILE A 61 10.93 11.89 -5.98
CA ILE A 61 10.71 10.45 -5.83
C ILE A 61 12.05 9.71 -5.66
N ASP A 62 13.03 9.99 -6.51
CA ASP A 62 14.33 9.33 -6.46
C ASP A 62 15.07 9.61 -5.15
N ARG A 63 14.99 10.84 -4.66
CA ARG A 63 15.56 11.24 -3.37
C ARG A 63 14.85 10.54 -2.20
N ILE A 64 13.50 10.46 -2.20
CA ILE A 64 12.73 9.73 -1.17
C ILE A 64 13.14 8.26 -1.17
N ILE A 65 13.12 7.58 -2.32
CA ILE A 65 13.50 6.16 -2.43
C ILE A 65 14.93 5.94 -1.94
N LYS A 66 15.88 6.79 -2.34
CA LYS A 66 17.30 6.72 -1.91
C LYS A 66 17.41 6.82 -0.39
N ASN A 67 16.75 7.79 0.23
CA ASN A 67 16.82 8.02 1.67
C ASN A 67 16.13 6.90 2.47
N LEU A 68 14.96 6.43 2.02
CA LEU A 68 14.29 5.29 2.65
C LEU A 68 15.14 4.02 2.54
N LYS A 69 15.76 3.76 1.39
CA LYS A 69 16.68 2.62 1.22
C LYS A 69 17.89 2.73 2.15
N SER A 70 18.44 3.91 2.32
CA SER A 70 19.56 4.16 3.24
C SER A 70 19.14 3.96 4.70
N PHE A 71 17.96 4.44 5.08
CA PHE A 71 17.43 4.29 6.44
C PHE A 71 17.13 2.83 6.77
N PHE A 72 16.40 2.12 5.90
CA PHE A 72 16.00 0.71 6.10
C PHE A 72 16.99 -0.28 5.48
N LYS A 73 18.30 0.02 5.55
CA LYS A 73 19.36 -0.73 4.87
C LYS A 73 19.45 -2.21 5.25
N ASN A 74 19.03 -2.58 6.47
CA ASN A 74 19.03 -3.94 7.00
C ASN A 74 17.64 -4.58 7.03
N GLY A 75 16.60 -3.84 6.64
CA GLY A 75 15.20 -4.26 6.59
C GLY A 75 14.71 -4.48 5.16
N THR A 76 13.41 -4.26 4.97
CA THR A 76 12.77 -4.40 3.66
C THR A 76 11.73 -3.31 3.45
N ILE A 77 11.80 -2.63 2.32
CA ILE A 77 10.79 -1.68 1.85
C ILE A 77 9.80 -2.45 0.98
N ILE A 78 8.51 -2.34 1.29
CA ILE A 78 7.41 -2.95 0.58
C ILE A 78 6.51 -1.82 0.08
N VAL A 79 6.15 -1.86 -1.20
CA VAL A 79 5.33 -0.83 -1.85
C VAL A 79 4.17 -1.51 -2.58
N PRO A 80 2.92 -1.06 -2.39
CA PRO A 80 1.80 -1.56 -3.19
C PRO A 80 2.05 -1.27 -4.68
N SER A 81 1.78 -2.23 -5.53
CA SER A 81 2.03 -2.12 -6.98
C SER A 81 0.80 -2.57 -7.77
N PHE A 82 -0.39 -2.16 -7.25
CA PHE A 82 -1.67 -2.59 -7.77
C PHE A 82 -1.88 -2.11 -9.21
N ASN A 83 -2.50 -2.97 -10.02
CA ASN A 83 -2.83 -2.65 -11.40
C ASN A 83 -4.31 -2.94 -11.66
N PHE A 84 -5.14 -1.94 -11.46
CA PHE A 84 -6.59 -2.05 -11.69
C PHE A 84 -6.96 -2.08 -13.19
N ASN A 85 -6.05 -1.63 -14.06
CA ASN A 85 -6.25 -1.73 -15.51
C ASN A 85 -6.31 -3.18 -16.00
N TYR A 86 -5.78 -4.15 -15.25
CA TYR A 86 -5.88 -5.56 -15.60
C TYR A 86 -7.34 -6.04 -15.73
N PHE A 87 -8.29 -5.44 -15.04
CA PHE A 87 -9.71 -5.73 -15.25
C PHE A 87 -10.17 -5.45 -16.68
N LYS A 88 -9.51 -4.53 -17.39
CA LYS A 88 -9.78 -4.15 -18.79
C LYS A 88 -8.78 -4.82 -19.74
N ASP A 89 -7.50 -4.60 -19.52
CA ASP A 89 -6.42 -4.91 -20.47
C ASP A 89 -6.09 -6.39 -20.53
N ARG A 90 -6.38 -7.15 -19.47
CA ARG A 90 -6.15 -8.60 -19.38
C ARG A 90 -4.71 -9.01 -19.72
N LYS A 91 -3.74 -8.13 -19.55
CA LYS A 91 -2.32 -8.36 -19.83
C LYS A 91 -1.45 -7.89 -18.69
N PHE A 92 -0.55 -8.74 -18.21
CA PHE A 92 0.34 -8.43 -17.09
C PHE A 92 1.73 -9.00 -17.31
N ASN A 93 2.73 -8.14 -17.10
CA ASN A 93 4.12 -8.53 -16.94
C ASN A 93 4.64 -7.85 -15.68
N LYS A 94 5.03 -8.62 -14.67
CA LYS A 94 5.45 -8.07 -13.36
C LYS A 94 6.63 -7.10 -13.44
N ASN A 95 7.46 -7.22 -14.48
CA ASN A 95 8.65 -6.38 -14.66
C ASN A 95 8.31 -5.04 -15.34
N PHE A 96 7.28 -4.99 -16.19
CA PHE A 96 6.99 -3.84 -17.05
C PHE A 96 5.63 -3.19 -16.81
N THR A 97 4.63 -3.96 -16.32
CA THR A 97 3.29 -3.41 -16.12
C THR A 97 3.28 -2.33 -15.03
N ARG A 98 2.82 -1.15 -15.37
CA ARG A 98 2.73 -0.01 -14.45
C ARG A 98 1.71 -0.27 -13.33
N SER A 99 1.96 0.32 -12.17
CA SER A 99 0.97 0.44 -11.10
C SER A 99 -0.08 1.50 -11.46
N SER A 100 -1.33 1.27 -11.06
CA SER A 100 -2.42 2.26 -11.16
C SER A 100 -2.42 3.27 -10.01
N LEU A 101 -1.52 3.11 -9.00
CA LEU A 101 -1.56 3.93 -7.79
C LEU A 101 -0.89 5.29 -7.98
N GLY A 102 0.30 5.32 -8.58
CA GLY A 102 0.94 6.60 -8.78
C GLY A 102 2.38 6.56 -9.29
N PRO A 103 3.01 7.73 -9.39
CA PRO A 103 4.37 7.86 -9.91
C PRO A 103 5.44 7.30 -8.96
N PHE A 104 5.21 7.33 -7.64
CA PHE A 104 6.14 6.76 -6.66
C PHE A 104 6.27 5.25 -6.84
N GLU A 105 5.13 4.53 -6.89
CA GLU A 105 5.08 3.09 -7.10
C GLU A 105 5.70 2.69 -8.42
N ASN A 106 5.41 3.44 -9.48
CA ASN A 106 5.96 3.21 -10.82
C ASN A 106 7.48 3.42 -10.87
N SER A 107 8.00 4.38 -10.14
CA SER A 107 9.44 4.62 -10.02
C SER A 107 10.12 3.54 -9.16
N PHE A 108 9.47 3.12 -8.07
CA PHE A 108 9.99 2.08 -7.18
C PHE A 108 10.13 0.72 -7.89
N ILE A 109 9.10 0.29 -8.65
CA ILE A 109 9.12 -0.97 -9.42
C ILE A 109 10.35 -1.07 -10.33
N LYS A 110 10.81 0.05 -10.90
CA LYS A 110 11.94 0.12 -11.83
C LYS A 110 13.32 0.10 -11.15
N LYS A 111 13.41 0.19 -9.83
CA LYS A 111 14.70 0.23 -9.14
C LYS A 111 15.38 -1.12 -9.16
N LYS A 112 16.71 -1.12 -9.38
CA LYS A 112 17.54 -2.33 -9.35
C LYS A 112 17.38 -3.07 -8.02
N GLY A 113 17.12 -4.37 -8.09
CA GLY A 113 16.97 -5.26 -6.93
C GLY A 113 15.55 -5.36 -6.39
N VAL A 114 14.60 -4.58 -6.91
CA VAL A 114 13.16 -4.74 -6.58
C VAL A 114 12.63 -6.03 -7.19
N SER A 115 11.84 -6.75 -6.40
CA SER A 115 11.03 -7.89 -6.86
C SER A 115 9.56 -7.58 -6.66
N ARG A 116 8.69 -8.14 -7.51
CA ARG A 116 7.23 -7.94 -7.47
C ARG A 116 6.51 -9.28 -7.42
N SER A 117 5.44 -9.37 -6.63
CA SER A 117 4.58 -10.55 -6.55
C SER A 117 3.77 -10.77 -7.84
N ASN A 118 3.25 -11.99 -8.03
CA ASN A 118 2.69 -12.41 -9.32
C ASN A 118 1.23 -12.02 -9.53
N HIS A 119 0.47 -11.64 -8.47
CA HIS A 119 -0.95 -11.32 -8.65
C HIS A 119 -1.13 -10.05 -9.49
N PRO A 120 -1.79 -10.12 -10.68
CA PRO A 120 -1.78 -9.01 -11.63
C PRO A 120 -2.51 -7.76 -11.17
N ILE A 121 -3.46 -7.87 -10.22
CA ILE A 121 -4.26 -6.75 -9.72
C ILE A 121 -3.69 -6.23 -8.40
N PHE A 122 -3.46 -7.10 -7.41
CA PHE A 122 -3.00 -6.74 -6.07
C PHE A 122 -1.55 -7.16 -5.79
N SER A 123 -0.66 -6.95 -6.76
CA SER A 123 0.76 -7.19 -6.54
C SER A 123 1.37 -6.18 -5.57
N ILE A 124 2.38 -6.62 -4.84
CA ILE A 124 3.25 -5.76 -4.05
C ILE A 124 4.69 -5.91 -4.53
N SER A 125 5.46 -4.86 -4.43
CA SER A 125 6.89 -4.84 -4.77
C SER A 125 7.72 -4.69 -3.50
N ALA A 126 8.88 -5.36 -3.44
CA ALA A 126 9.73 -5.28 -2.27
C ALA A 126 11.22 -5.18 -2.63
N LEU A 127 11.95 -4.41 -1.82
CA LEU A 127 13.39 -4.21 -1.90
C LEU A 127 13.99 -4.38 -0.50
N GLY A 128 14.94 -5.27 -0.34
CA GLY A 128 15.64 -5.47 0.93
C GLY A 128 15.83 -6.95 1.27
N LYS A 129 16.31 -7.20 2.51
CA LYS A 129 16.81 -8.49 2.98
C LYS A 129 15.72 -9.59 2.98
N ASN A 130 14.49 -9.23 3.40
CA ASN A 130 13.39 -10.19 3.59
C ASN A 130 12.41 -10.23 2.41
N LYS A 131 12.72 -9.59 1.25
CA LYS A 131 11.81 -9.49 0.12
C LYS A 131 11.24 -10.84 -0.34
N ASN A 132 12.07 -11.89 -0.40
CA ASN A 132 11.62 -13.20 -0.84
C ASN A 132 10.69 -13.88 0.17
N LYS A 133 10.95 -13.70 1.47
CA LYS A 133 10.08 -14.21 2.55
C LYS A 133 8.72 -13.53 2.56
N ILE A 134 8.69 -12.22 2.25
CA ILE A 134 7.47 -11.41 2.24
C ILE A 134 6.64 -11.66 0.97
N LEU A 135 7.29 -11.76 -0.20
CA LEU A 135 6.59 -11.87 -1.48
C LEU A 135 6.06 -13.29 -1.79
N LYS A 136 6.51 -14.32 -1.09
CA LYS A 136 6.09 -15.71 -1.30
C LYS A 136 5.33 -16.24 -0.09
N PRO A 137 4.25 -17.02 -0.27
CA PRO A 137 3.66 -17.42 -1.55
C PRO A 137 2.99 -16.25 -2.26
N SER A 138 2.91 -16.34 -3.58
CA SER A 138 2.16 -15.42 -4.43
C SER A 138 1.28 -16.23 -5.36
N GLY A 139 0.13 -16.67 -4.81
CA GLY A 139 -0.83 -17.53 -5.48
C GLY A 139 -1.78 -16.79 -6.42
N LEU A 140 -2.88 -17.45 -6.75
CA LEU A 140 -3.89 -16.96 -7.68
C LEU A 140 -4.88 -15.98 -7.02
N PHE A 141 -4.99 -16.01 -5.70
CA PHE A 141 -5.91 -15.19 -4.92
C PHE A 141 -5.27 -13.89 -4.46
N SER A 142 -6.02 -12.79 -4.51
CA SER A 142 -5.52 -11.46 -4.12
C SER A 142 -5.17 -11.36 -2.63
N PHE A 143 -5.89 -12.10 -1.79
CA PHE A 143 -5.72 -12.15 -0.33
C PHE A 143 -5.83 -13.59 0.16
N GLY A 144 -5.69 -13.81 1.47
CA GLY A 144 -5.74 -15.14 2.08
C GLY A 144 -4.37 -15.78 2.24
N GLN A 145 -4.36 -17.07 2.63
CA GLN A 145 -3.15 -17.81 3.02
C GLN A 145 -2.06 -17.85 1.95
N ASN A 146 -2.46 -17.92 0.67
CA ASN A 146 -1.53 -17.99 -0.48
C ASN A 146 -1.25 -16.62 -1.09
N SER A 147 -1.46 -15.54 -0.36
CA SER A 147 -1.09 -14.19 -0.78
C SER A 147 0.09 -13.64 0.01
N PRO A 148 0.87 -12.70 -0.53
CA PRO A 148 1.96 -12.06 0.20
C PRO A 148 1.52 -11.37 1.49
N PHE A 149 0.27 -10.92 1.57
CA PHE A 149 -0.28 -10.27 2.76
C PHE A 149 -0.31 -11.17 3.99
N ASN A 150 -0.42 -12.49 3.80
CA ASN A 150 -0.37 -13.47 4.89
C ASN A 150 0.98 -13.51 5.63
N ASN A 151 2.03 -13.02 4.98
CA ASN A 151 3.38 -13.01 5.56
C ASN A 151 3.67 -11.76 6.40
N PHE A 152 2.75 -10.78 6.45
CA PHE A 152 3.02 -9.51 7.09
C PHE A 152 3.25 -9.65 8.60
N ILE A 153 2.42 -10.43 9.29
CA ILE A 153 2.59 -10.69 10.74
C ILE A 153 3.90 -11.45 10.99
N LYS A 154 4.14 -12.55 10.28
CA LYS A 154 5.34 -13.39 10.46
C LYS A 154 6.66 -12.64 10.22
N ASN A 155 6.61 -11.57 9.43
CA ASN A 155 7.78 -10.75 9.12
C ASN A 155 7.74 -9.38 9.82
N ASN A 156 6.92 -9.22 10.85
CA ASN A 156 6.80 -7.99 11.64
C ASN A 156 6.67 -6.73 10.76
N VAL A 157 5.84 -6.80 9.71
CA VAL A 157 5.65 -5.66 8.80
C VAL A 157 4.98 -4.51 9.52
N ILE A 158 5.52 -3.32 9.32
CA ILE A 158 5.04 -2.05 9.86
C ILE A 158 4.49 -1.22 8.71
N PHE A 159 3.26 -0.73 8.84
CA PHE A 159 2.72 0.27 7.92
C PHE A 159 3.34 1.62 8.24
N LEU A 160 3.98 2.21 7.25
CA LEU A 160 4.49 3.58 7.24
C LEU A 160 3.68 4.39 6.23
N ASN A 161 2.93 5.37 6.71
CA ASN A 161 2.25 6.31 5.83
C ASN A 161 2.99 7.65 5.83
N ILE A 162 3.15 8.25 4.65
CA ILE A 162 3.83 9.51 4.42
C ILE A 162 2.88 10.45 3.68
N GLY A 163 2.46 11.53 4.30
CA GLY A 163 1.54 12.51 3.73
C GLY A 163 0.07 12.07 3.69
N LEU A 164 -0.30 10.89 4.18
CA LEU A 164 -1.69 10.42 4.18
C LEU A 164 -2.04 9.69 5.50
N PRO A 165 -3.33 9.77 5.95
CA PRO A 165 -3.78 9.02 7.11
C PRO A 165 -3.85 7.52 6.81
N PHE A 166 -3.76 6.69 7.84
CA PHE A 166 -3.77 5.22 7.71
C PHE A 166 -5.01 4.71 6.97
N LYS A 167 -6.18 5.28 7.23
CA LYS A 167 -7.44 4.93 6.55
C LYS A 167 -7.38 4.98 5.02
N SER A 168 -6.49 5.79 4.46
CA SER A 168 -6.33 5.95 3.00
C SER A 168 -5.41 4.90 2.35
N SER A 169 -4.68 4.10 3.16
CA SER A 169 -3.71 3.10 2.68
C SER A 169 -3.93 1.69 3.25
N CYS A 170 -5.06 1.45 3.88
CA CYS A 170 -5.31 0.23 4.66
C CYS A 170 -5.83 -0.97 3.84
N THR A 171 -5.34 -1.18 2.62
CA THR A 171 -5.72 -2.34 1.78
C THR A 171 -5.55 -3.70 2.50
N TYR A 172 -4.64 -3.78 3.47
CA TYR A 172 -4.44 -4.97 4.29
C TYR A 172 -5.72 -5.41 5.03
N VAL A 173 -6.62 -4.49 5.31
CA VAL A 173 -7.94 -4.80 5.90
C VAL A 173 -8.72 -5.80 5.03
N HIS A 174 -8.59 -5.75 3.70
CA HIS A 174 -9.25 -6.72 2.82
C HIS A 174 -8.72 -8.14 2.98
N HIS A 175 -7.44 -8.29 3.40
CA HIS A 175 -6.90 -9.59 3.78
C HIS A 175 -7.56 -10.10 5.07
N VAL A 176 -7.79 -9.21 6.05
CA VAL A 176 -8.49 -9.56 7.28
C VAL A 176 -9.96 -9.87 7.01
N GLU A 177 -10.66 -9.07 6.21
CA GLU A 177 -12.04 -9.33 5.76
C GLU A 177 -12.16 -10.72 5.12
N HIS A 178 -11.18 -11.12 4.27
CA HIS A 178 -11.18 -12.45 3.66
C HIS A 178 -11.04 -13.56 4.72
N LEU A 179 -10.09 -13.42 5.64
CA LEU A 179 -9.86 -14.43 6.67
C LEU A 179 -11.02 -14.52 7.68
N SER A 180 -11.76 -13.43 7.87
CA SER A 180 -12.96 -13.37 8.73
C SER A 180 -14.24 -13.85 8.01
N GLY A 181 -14.18 -14.22 6.73
CA GLY A 181 -15.32 -14.77 5.99
C GLY A 181 -16.49 -13.82 5.79
N VAL A 182 -16.21 -12.49 5.56
CA VAL A 182 -17.28 -11.52 5.37
C VAL A 182 -18.14 -11.83 4.14
N ASN A 183 -19.44 -11.61 4.25
CA ASN A 183 -20.43 -11.97 3.22
C ASN A 183 -20.69 -10.88 2.18
N HIS A 184 -20.17 -9.66 2.37
CA HIS A 184 -20.36 -8.53 1.43
C HIS A 184 -19.30 -8.47 0.32
N ARG A 185 -18.44 -9.49 0.22
CA ARG A 185 -17.39 -9.66 -0.80
C ARG A 185 -17.40 -11.06 -1.37
N TYR A 186 -16.86 -11.20 -2.58
CA TYR A 186 -16.68 -12.47 -3.26
C TYR A 186 -15.39 -12.48 -4.09
N TYR A 187 -14.95 -13.64 -4.51
CA TYR A 187 -13.86 -13.76 -5.45
C TYR A 187 -14.36 -13.73 -6.90
N LYS A 188 -14.00 -12.66 -7.59
CA LYS A 188 -14.24 -12.53 -9.03
C LYS A 188 -13.09 -13.14 -9.80
N ALA A 189 -13.38 -14.14 -10.63
CA ALA A 189 -12.43 -14.72 -11.58
C ALA A 189 -12.09 -13.72 -12.69
N VAL A 190 -10.79 -13.56 -12.97
CA VAL A 190 -10.26 -12.62 -13.95
C VAL A 190 -9.20 -13.35 -14.78
N THR A 191 -9.59 -13.79 -15.97
CA THR A 191 -8.69 -14.48 -16.90
C THR A 191 -7.99 -13.49 -17.81
N GLY A 192 -6.68 -13.67 -18.02
CA GLY A 192 -5.88 -12.80 -18.90
C GLY A 192 -4.54 -13.44 -19.25
N LYS A 193 -3.70 -12.71 -19.97
CA LYS A 193 -2.36 -13.13 -20.37
C LYS A 193 -1.32 -12.61 -19.38
N VAL A 194 -0.55 -13.50 -18.76
CA VAL A 194 0.50 -13.18 -17.80
C VAL A 194 1.85 -13.66 -18.33
N PHE A 195 2.88 -12.81 -18.23
CA PHE A 195 4.22 -13.13 -18.68
C PHE A 195 4.94 -13.96 -17.61
N GLU A 196 5.20 -15.22 -17.93
CA GLU A 196 5.95 -16.17 -17.09
C GLU A 196 6.90 -16.98 -18.00
N SER A 197 8.12 -17.25 -17.53
CA SER A 197 9.12 -18.08 -18.21
C SER A 197 9.34 -17.70 -19.68
N GLY A 198 9.44 -16.40 -19.96
CA GLY A 198 9.75 -15.90 -21.32
C GLY A 198 8.58 -15.75 -22.27
N LYS A 199 7.36 -16.16 -21.90
CA LYS A 199 6.18 -16.11 -22.75
C LYS A 199 4.92 -15.64 -22.02
N TYR A 200 3.92 -15.21 -22.79
CA TYR A 200 2.58 -14.95 -22.25
C TYR A 200 1.75 -16.23 -22.20
N ILE A 201 1.27 -16.58 -21.00
CA ILE A 201 0.36 -17.70 -20.79
C ILE A 201 -1.00 -17.19 -20.34
N LYS A 202 -2.09 -17.90 -20.73
CA LYS A 202 -3.45 -17.62 -20.24
C LYS A 202 -3.58 -18.17 -18.83
N LYS A 203 -4.02 -17.32 -17.87
CA LYS A 203 -4.13 -17.71 -16.46
C LYS A 203 -5.29 -16.97 -15.80
N THR A 204 -5.98 -17.64 -14.89
CA THR A 204 -7.09 -17.06 -14.13
C THR A 204 -6.61 -16.68 -12.74
N TYR A 205 -6.92 -15.46 -12.32
CA TYR A 205 -6.68 -14.94 -10.98
C TYR A 205 -8.00 -14.55 -10.34
N TYR A 206 -8.04 -14.61 -9.01
CA TYR A 206 -9.23 -14.34 -8.22
C TYR A 206 -9.06 -13.08 -7.40
N SER A 207 -9.86 -12.07 -7.72
CA SER A 207 -9.84 -10.78 -7.06
C SER A 207 -10.98 -10.66 -6.06
N PHE A 208 -10.66 -10.38 -4.79
CA PHE A 208 -11.65 -10.22 -3.72
C PHE A 208 -12.32 -8.85 -3.82
N VAL A 209 -13.53 -8.82 -4.35
CA VAL A 209 -14.27 -7.59 -4.66
C VAL A 209 -15.60 -7.55 -3.90
N ARG A 210 -16.15 -6.35 -3.70
CA ARG A 210 -17.48 -6.17 -3.12
C ARG A 210 -18.56 -6.47 -4.18
N TYR A 211 -19.72 -6.96 -3.74
CA TYR A 211 -20.89 -7.06 -4.59
C TYR A 211 -21.31 -5.69 -5.13
N LYS A 212 -21.83 -5.63 -6.35
CA LYS A 212 -22.26 -4.36 -6.97
C LYS A 212 -23.39 -3.68 -6.19
N SER A 213 -24.32 -4.45 -5.63
CA SER A 213 -25.40 -3.98 -4.76
C SER A 213 -24.87 -3.24 -3.55
N VAL A 214 -23.82 -3.75 -2.92
CA VAL A 214 -23.14 -3.11 -1.79
C VAL A 214 -22.37 -1.86 -2.22
N MET A 215 -21.67 -1.92 -3.36
CA MET A 215 -20.88 -0.77 -3.87
C MET A 215 -21.72 0.47 -4.17
N LYS A 216 -22.95 0.29 -4.68
CA LYS A 216 -23.84 1.41 -5.07
C LYS A 216 -24.57 2.05 -3.89
N LYS A 217 -24.75 1.32 -2.80
CA LYS A 217 -25.64 1.73 -1.69
C LYS A 217 -24.92 2.13 -0.42
N ILE A 218 -23.62 1.76 -0.27
CA ILE A 218 -22.94 1.87 1.01
C ILE A 218 -21.51 2.36 0.82
N ASN A 219 -21.18 3.41 1.53
CA ASN A 219 -19.83 3.93 1.62
C ASN A 219 -18.94 2.99 2.44
N ARG A 220 -17.66 3.12 2.22
CA ARG A 220 -16.64 2.42 2.97
C ARG A 220 -16.33 3.17 4.25
N ALA A 221 -16.10 2.42 5.33
CA ALA A 221 -15.87 2.96 6.66
C ALA A 221 -14.48 2.60 7.22
N GLU A 222 -13.44 2.70 6.39
CA GLU A 222 -12.06 2.42 6.81
C GLU A 222 -11.57 3.38 7.91
N TYR A 223 -12.20 4.52 8.11
CA TYR A 223 -11.92 5.40 9.24
C TYR A 223 -12.18 4.71 10.60
N LYS A 224 -13.07 3.69 10.66
CA LYS A 224 -13.37 2.96 11.88
C LYS A 224 -12.15 2.21 12.42
N ILE A 225 -11.35 1.56 11.53
CA ILE A 225 -10.12 0.89 11.98
C ILE A 225 -9.08 1.90 12.48
N GLU A 226 -8.93 3.04 11.81
CA GLU A 226 -8.03 4.09 12.26
C GLU A 226 -8.41 4.58 13.66
N LYS A 227 -9.71 4.80 13.91
CA LYS A 227 -10.23 5.18 15.24
C LYS A 227 -9.92 4.12 16.29
N LEU A 228 -10.15 2.83 15.99
CA LEU A 228 -9.81 1.74 16.92
C LEU A 228 -8.33 1.70 17.25
N LEU A 229 -7.46 1.83 16.25
CA LEU A 229 -6.01 1.80 16.43
C LEU A 229 -5.52 3.00 17.25
N LYS A 230 -6.11 4.18 17.08
CA LYS A 230 -5.83 5.38 17.89
C LYS A 230 -6.28 5.20 19.34
N ASN A 231 -7.50 4.73 19.56
CA ASN A 231 -8.03 4.49 20.91
C ASN A 231 -7.17 3.48 21.70
N LYS A 232 -6.60 2.48 21.02
CA LYS A 232 -5.68 1.50 21.62
C LYS A 232 -4.22 1.98 21.66
N LYS A 233 -3.93 3.19 21.22
CA LYS A 233 -2.57 3.77 21.14
C LYS A 233 -1.60 2.95 20.26
N TYR A 234 -2.12 2.14 19.34
CA TYR A 234 -1.32 1.34 18.39
C TYR A 234 -0.89 2.15 17.17
N LEU A 235 -1.72 3.11 16.71
CA LEU A 235 -1.36 4.04 15.65
C LEU A 235 -0.62 5.22 16.26
N LYS A 236 0.66 5.34 15.92
CA LYS A 236 1.51 6.47 16.31
C LYS A 236 1.63 7.44 15.15
N GLU A 237 1.60 8.73 15.46
CA GLU A 237 1.61 9.79 14.46
C GLU A 237 2.72 10.80 14.76
N PHE A 238 3.30 11.36 13.71
CA PHE A 238 4.25 12.46 13.75
C PHE A 238 3.81 13.53 12.76
N LYS A 239 3.78 14.78 13.21
CA LYS A 239 3.48 15.95 12.39
C LYS A 239 4.52 17.02 12.64
N ASN A 240 5.13 17.52 11.59
CA ASN A 240 6.06 18.62 11.63
C ASN A 240 6.13 19.31 10.26
N ASN A 241 6.03 20.64 10.23
CA ASN A 241 6.20 21.47 9.01
C ASN A 241 5.51 20.86 7.77
N ASN A 242 4.21 20.55 7.90
CA ASN A 242 3.37 19.96 6.85
C ASN A 242 3.76 18.52 6.44
N ILE A 243 4.67 17.88 7.15
CA ILE A 243 4.95 16.45 7.00
C ILE A 243 4.12 15.69 8.02
N TYR A 244 3.31 14.77 7.51
CA TYR A 244 2.57 13.80 8.32
C TYR A 244 3.13 12.40 8.10
N LEU A 245 3.46 11.70 9.18
CA LEU A 245 3.82 10.28 9.17
C LEU A 245 2.96 9.52 10.15
N SER A 246 2.67 8.27 9.82
CA SER A 246 2.09 7.35 10.80
C SER A 246 2.74 5.98 10.78
N LYS A 247 2.70 5.30 11.94
CA LYS A 247 3.28 3.98 12.19
C LYS A 247 2.27 3.08 12.86
N VAL A 248 2.05 1.89 12.31
CA VAL A 248 1.28 0.83 12.96
C VAL A 248 1.78 -0.56 12.52
N TYR A 249 1.84 -1.52 13.42
CA TYR A 249 2.23 -2.89 13.11
C TYR A 249 1.08 -3.65 12.43
N ALA A 250 1.39 -4.51 11.47
CA ALA A 250 0.41 -5.34 10.78
C ALA A 250 -0.37 -6.24 11.74
N GLU A 251 0.27 -6.76 12.78
CA GLU A 251 -0.35 -7.55 13.85
C GLU A 251 -1.44 -6.76 14.58
N ASN A 252 -1.19 -5.49 14.92
CA ASN A 252 -2.18 -4.64 15.59
C ASN A 252 -3.36 -4.34 14.68
N VAL A 253 -3.11 -4.11 13.38
CA VAL A 253 -4.18 -3.92 12.39
C VAL A 253 -5.02 -5.19 12.28
N PHE A 254 -4.36 -6.35 12.16
CA PHE A 254 -5.04 -7.63 12.09
C PHE A 254 -5.90 -7.91 13.34
N SER A 255 -5.31 -7.80 14.52
CA SER A 255 -6.00 -8.06 15.78
C SER A 255 -7.22 -7.15 15.98
N CYS A 256 -7.08 -5.85 15.72
CA CYS A 256 -8.20 -4.91 15.83
C CYS A 256 -9.29 -5.18 14.80
N ALA A 257 -8.92 -5.39 13.54
CA ALA A 257 -9.87 -5.62 12.46
C ALA A 257 -10.59 -6.96 12.63
N ASN A 258 -9.86 -8.03 12.95
CA ASN A 258 -10.45 -9.36 13.13
C ASN A 258 -11.45 -9.38 14.28
N LYS A 259 -11.10 -8.81 15.45
CA LYS A 259 -12.04 -8.71 16.58
C LYS A 259 -13.29 -7.90 16.23
N ALA A 260 -13.13 -6.80 15.50
CA ALA A 260 -14.27 -6.00 15.07
C ALA A 260 -15.19 -6.75 14.10
N LEU A 261 -14.62 -7.51 13.15
CA LEU A 261 -15.36 -8.31 12.17
C LEU A 261 -16.02 -9.56 12.79
N GLN A 262 -15.47 -10.12 13.87
CA GLN A 262 -16.13 -11.19 14.64
C GLN A 262 -17.42 -10.71 15.32
N ILE A 263 -17.45 -9.44 15.75
CA ILE A 263 -18.63 -8.82 16.39
C ILE A 263 -19.62 -8.35 15.31
N ASP A 264 -19.13 -7.68 14.27
CA ASP A 264 -19.91 -7.13 13.17
C ASP A 264 -19.21 -7.42 11.82
N PRO A 265 -19.65 -8.44 11.06
CA PRO A 265 -19.09 -8.76 9.75
C PRO A 265 -19.18 -7.61 8.73
N CYS A 266 -20.05 -6.63 8.97
CA CYS A 266 -20.21 -5.41 8.16
C CYS A 266 -19.45 -4.20 8.72
N PHE A 267 -18.58 -4.37 9.69
CA PHE A 267 -17.88 -3.30 10.40
C PHE A 267 -17.23 -2.23 9.46
N PHE A 268 -16.70 -2.64 8.32
CA PHE A 268 -16.10 -1.73 7.33
C PHE A 268 -17.10 -1.13 6.33
N LEU A 269 -18.38 -1.26 6.59
CA LEU A 269 -19.47 -0.58 5.88
C LEU A 269 -20.10 0.47 6.79
N GLU A 270 -20.63 1.56 6.21
CA GLU A 270 -21.27 2.65 7.00
C GLU A 270 -22.62 2.25 7.61
N LYS A 271 -23.29 1.29 7.00
CA LYS A 271 -24.61 0.78 7.48
C LYS A 271 -24.51 -0.72 7.71
N ASN A 272 -25.10 -1.18 8.81
CA ASN A 272 -25.33 -2.59 9.02
C ASN A 272 -26.30 -3.10 7.95
N MET A 273 -25.89 -4.10 7.18
CA MET A 273 -26.72 -4.69 6.14
C MET A 273 -26.82 -6.20 6.32
N ILE A 274 -28.05 -6.67 6.17
CA ILE A 274 -28.28 -8.05 5.74
C ILE A 274 -27.95 -8.07 4.25
N VAL A 275 -26.78 -8.57 3.89
CA VAL A 275 -26.42 -8.78 2.48
C VAL A 275 -27.22 -9.98 2.00
N LYS A 276 -28.31 -9.74 1.25
CA LYS A 276 -28.91 -10.80 0.44
C LYS A 276 -27.88 -11.15 -0.64
N THR A 277 -27.34 -12.34 -0.55
CA THR A 277 -26.52 -12.93 -1.62
C THR A 277 -27.47 -13.28 -2.75
N ASP A 278 -27.56 -12.42 -3.75
CA ASP A 278 -28.16 -12.80 -5.02
C ASP A 278 -27.16 -13.73 -5.70
N TYR A 279 -27.41 -15.03 -5.64
CA TYR A 279 -26.75 -16.07 -6.42
C TYR A 279 -27.19 -15.96 -7.88
#